data_2a05baaf719ac9a07169c939823d6ace
#
_entry.id   2a05baaf719ac9a07169c939823d6ace
#
_cell.length_a   1.000
_cell.length_b   1.000
_cell.length_c   1.000
_cell.angle_alpha   90.00
_cell.angle_beta   90.00
_cell.angle_gamma   90.00
#
_symmetry.space_group_name_H-M   'P 1'
#
loop_
_entity.id
_entity.type
_entity.pdbx_description
1 polymer ?
#
loop_
_entity_poly.entity_id
_entity_poly.type
_entity_poly.pdbx_seq_one_letter_code
_entity_poly.pdbx_strand_id
1 'polypeptide(L)'
;MVCACVLIVLVSVFVWAASRPENMGTKKEEIPSQSDITEGHFYKKYSESFIVDADVPSTFNDKAEVLFVKSGLACDEKKVCSVFFKENSPERSTYTSSGIEIVTYQYKDKFVSITPGTISYTSNQYQYVALPTDEFNTKSQYVNSFPRFNEIYKKDNLGFMTKTEAIKTVKGILNDLSIEVSDSVEAYAIDHETMQLQQEQRMQENPDIALMYQTKNKFTEKDDFYLLCFTVIMNEMPITPYDYMFQGGDRSVPGSEIKVYFSKDGIFYFVAKGLYLMKGVAESPNRLITLQEAIEKAFEIHKSIITTDKLLVEDVNFEYGFVPYNQNYNEIKLTPTWTLRLSYEVEGSYSKEGKSKKAINESKQTRIIAINAVTGEKIN
;
A
#
# COMPACT_ATOMS: atom_id res chain seq x y z
N MET A 1 -43.34 39.15 30.80
CA MET A 1 -42.27 38.66 31.63
C MET A 1 -41.21 37.90 30.76
N VAL A 2 -40.80 38.53 29.63
CA VAL A 2 -39.83 37.93 28.66
C VAL A 2 -38.68 38.90 28.31
N CYS A 3 -38.67 40.14 28.84
CA CYS A 3 -37.65 41.15 28.53
C CYS A 3 -36.48 41.26 29.51
N ALA A 4 -36.44 40.48 30.60
CA ALA A 4 -35.37 40.61 31.63
C ALA A 4 -34.20 39.63 31.47
N CYS A 5 -34.31 38.59 30.62
CA CYS A 5 -33.25 37.57 30.47
C CYS A 5 -32.23 37.87 29.36
N VAL A 6 -32.49 38.84 28.48
CA VAL A 6 -31.59 39.14 27.34
C VAL A 6 -30.48 40.11 27.70
N LEU A 7 -30.66 40.89 28.78
CA LEU A 7 -29.66 41.91 29.18
C LEU A 7 -28.49 41.35 30.02
N ILE A 8 -28.65 40.17 30.62
CA ILE A 8 -27.60 39.55 31.47
C ILE A 8 -26.53 38.81 30.62
N VAL A 9 -26.91 38.35 29.42
CA VAL A 9 -25.98 37.62 28.52
C VAL A 9 -25.04 38.58 27.78
N LEU A 10 -25.44 39.83 27.55
CA LEU A 10 -24.61 40.80 26.83
C LEU A 10 -23.55 41.46 27.72
N VAL A 11 -23.70 41.47 29.04
CA VAL A 11 -22.70 42.06 29.97
C VAL A 11 -21.60 41.06 30.29
N SER A 12 -21.87 39.75 30.25
CA SER A 12 -20.86 38.71 30.48
C SER A 12 -19.88 38.51 29.32
N VAL A 13 -20.23 38.91 28.10
CA VAL A 13 -19.35 38.80 26.93
C VAL A 13 -18.37 39.98 26.85
N PHE A 14 -18.71 41.15 27.40
CA PHE A 14 -17.81 42.34 27.38
C PHE A 14 -16.74 42.36 28.48
N VAL A 15 -16.93 41.60 29.57
CA VAL A 15 -15.92 41.55 30.67
C VAL A 15 -14.83 40.49 30.37
N TRP A 16 -15.08 39.52 29.48
CA TRP A 16 -14.09 38.49 29.11
C TRP A 16 -13.09 38.95 28.05
N ALA A 17 -13.40 40.05 27.33
CA ALA A 17 -12.51 40.58 26.29
C ALA A 17 -11.42 41.55 26.80
N ALA A 18 -11.50 42.00 28.08
CA ALA A 18 -10.60 43.00 28.62
C ALA A 18 -9.44 42.46 29.49
N SER A 19 -9.32 41.12 29.64
CA SER A 19 -8.24 40.49 30.45
C SER A 19 -7.40 39.50 29.66
N ARG A 20 -6.94 39.86 28.45
CA ARG A 20 -5.83 39.14 27.82
C ARG A 20 -4.52 39.73 28.30
N PRO A 21 -3.61 38.95 28.93
CA PRO A 21 -2.26 39.39 29.11
C PRO A 21 -1.59 39.48 27.73
N GLU A 22 -1.16 40.68 27.37
CA GLU A 22 -0.19 40.88 26.30
C GLU A 22 1.12 40.15 26.64
N ASN A 23 1.72 39.53 25.67
CA ASN A 23 3.01 38.83 25.68
C ASN A 23 3.03 37.35 26.10
N MET A 24 2.48 36.47 25.26
CA MET A 24 3.24 35.28 24.95
C MET A 24 3.90 35.49 23.59
N GLY A 25 5.15 35.87 23.61
CA GLY A 25 6.03 35.82 22.46
C GLY A 25 6.04 34.38 21.94
N THR A 26 5.33 34.13 20.85
CA THR A 26 5.53 32.94 20.07
C THR A 26 6.98 32.96 19.60
N LYS A 27 7.84 32.18 20.29
CA LYS A 27 9.07 31.73 19.65
C LYS A 27 8.64 31.13 18.32
N LYS A 28 8.96 31.82 17.23
CA LYS A 28 9.01 31.17 15.91
C LYS A 28 9.99 30.02 16.10
N GLU A 29 9.49 28.78 16.20
CA GLU A 29 10.32 27.62 16.05
C GLU A 29 10.99 27.77 14.67
N GLU A 30 12.30 27.82 14.67
CA GLU A 30 13.08 27.90 13.44
C GLU A 30 12.73 26.72 12.57
N ILE A 31 12.22 26.98 11.39
CA ILE A 31 11.95 25.99 10.36
C ILE A 31 13.33 25.47 9.90
N PRO A 32 13.65 24.18 10.03
CA PRO A 32 14.95 23.67 9.62
C PRO A 32 15.17 23.87 8.14
N SER A 33 16.39 24.25 7.80
CA SER A 33 16.85 24.34 6.43
C SER A 33 16.94 22.91 5.83
N GLN A 34 16.99 22.82 4.50
CA GLN A 34 17.15 21.60 3.72
C GLN A 34 18.40 20.74 4.12
N SER A 35 19.19 21.21 5.11
CA SER A 35 20.37 20.57 5.67
C SER A 35 20.09 19.36 6.60
N ASP A 36 18.84 19.07 6.93
CA ASP A 36 18.47 17.99 7.86
C ASP A 36 18.30 16.62 7.15
N ILE A 37 18.46 16.58 5.83
CA ILE A 37 18.47 15.33 5.04
C ILE A 37 19.92 14.87 4.91
N THR A 38 20.27 13.80 5.59
CA THR A 38 21.59 13.19 5.51
C THR A 38 21.46 11.82 4.82
N GLU A 39 22.11 11.64 3.66
CA GLU A 39 22.20 10.35 2.96
C GLU A 39 20.86 9.63 2.68
N GLY A 40 19.80 10.35 2.34
CA GLY A 40 18.49 9.74 2.06
C GLY A 40 17.68 9.41 3.31
N HIS A 41 18.08 9.92 4.46
CA HIS A 41 17.37 9.77 5.73
C HIS A 41 17.02 11.14 6.32
N PHE A 42 15.81 11.28 6.88
CA PHE A 42 15.33 12.50 7.49
C PHE A 42 14.90 12.21 8.93
N TYR A 43 15.53 12.88 9.90
CA TYR A 43 15.16 12.82 11.30
C TYR A 43 14.76 14.19 11.84
N LYS A 44 13.56 14.28 12.42
CA LYS A 44 13.12 15.46 13.13
C LYS A 44 11.99 15.17 14.12
N LYS A 45 12.12 15.70 15.33
CA LYS A 45 11.07 15.69 16.34
C LYS A 45 10.29 17.01 16.28
N TYR A 46 9.05 16.97 15.79
CA TYR A 46 8.15 18.13 15.74
C TYR A 46 7.42 18.35 17.06
N SER A 47 7.09 17.26 17.77
CA SER A 47 6.51 17.28 19.12
C SER A 47 6.79 15.96 19.83
N GLU A 48 6.35 15.82 21.10
CA GLU A 48 6.42 14.54 21.81
C GLU A 48 5.55 13.44 21.16
N SER A 49 4.54 13.84 20.39
CA SER A 49 3.59 12.93 19.72
C SER A 49 3.77 12.84 18.20
N PHE A 50 4.74 13.54 17.61
CA PHE A 50 4.98 13.48 16.16
C PHE A 50 6.48 13.55 15.87
N ILE A 51 7.03 12.43 15.48
CA ILE A 51 8.45 12.25 15.16
C ILE A 51 8.54 11.78 13.72
N VAL A 52 9.49 12.31 12.98
CA VAL A 52 9.90 11.79 11.66
C VAL A 52 11.27 11.15 11.83
N ASP A 53 11.38 9.89 11.48
CA ASP A 53 12.61 9.08 11.49
C ASP A 53 12.47 8.12 10.31
N ALA A 54 12.71 8.65 9.11
CA ALA A 54 12.26 8.03 7.88
C ALA A 54 13.34 8.04 6.80
N ASP A 55 13.38 6.95 6.05
CA ASP A 55 14.02 6.93 4.76
C ASP A 55 13.18 7.77 3.78
N VAL A 56 13.87 8.60 3.00
CA VAL A 56 13.26 9.53 2.06
C VAL A 56 13.86 9.34 0.68
N PRO A 57 13.10 9.57 -0.40
CA PRO A 57 13.66 9.47 -1.74
C PRO A 57 14.80 10.46 -1.92
N SER A 58 15.93 9.98 -2.44
CA SER A 58 17.14 10.80 -2.68
C SER A 58 16.89 11.91 -3.71
N THR A 59 15.94 11.68 -4.59
CA THR A 59 15.50 12.65 -5.62
C THR A 59 13.99 12.57 -5.78
N PHE A 60 13.35 13.68 -6.15
CA PHE A 60 11.97 13.68 -6.60
C PHE A 60 11.85 14.42 -7.92
N ASN A 61 10.90 14.03 -8.75
CA ASN A 61 10.63 14.68 -10.02
C ASN A 61 9.85 15.98 -9.80
N ASP A 62 10.54 17.10 -9.74
CA ASP A 62 9.95 18.44 -9.54
C ASP A 62 9.14 18.93 -10.75
N LYS A 63 9.19 18.19 -11.88
CA LYS A 63 8.42 18.43 -13.10
C LYS A 63 7.31 17.42 -13.33
N ALA A 64 6.98 16.63 -12.29
CA ALA A 64 5.92 15.64 -12.40
C ALA A 64 4.58 16.30 -12.74
N GLU A 65 3.91 15.72 -13.72
CA GLU A 65 2.64 16.21 -14.26
C GLU A 65 1.45 15.51 -13.59
N VAL A 66 0.30 16.14 -13.60
CA VAL A 66 -0.97 15.49 -13.27
C VAL A 66 -1.50 14.78 -14.53
N LEU A 67 -1.83 13.51 -14.41
CA LEU A 67 -2.23 12.68 -15.55
C LEU A 67 -3.71 12.31 -15.49
N PHE A 68 -4.40 12.35 -16.60
CA PHE A 68 -5.67 11.67 -16.77
C PHE A 68 -5.44 10.20 -17.08
N VAL A 69 -6.10 9.33 -16.31
CA VAL A 69 -6.01 7.88 -16.51
C VAL A 69 -7.38 7.23 -16.43
N LYS A 70 -7.46 6.03 -16.99
CA LYS A 70 -8.57 5.11 -16.77
C LYS A 70 -8.04 3.72 -16.42
N SER A 71 -8.78 2.98 -15.63
CA SER A 71 -8.51 1.56 -15.39
C SER A 71 -8.50 0.77 -16.71
N GLY A 72 -7.47 -0.02 -16.95
CA GLY A 72 -7.33 -0.78 -18.18
C GLY A 72 -5.96 -1.44 -18.33
N LEU A 73 -5.85 -2.32 -19.32
CA LEU A 73 -4.63 -3.05 -19.66
C LEU A 73 -4.00 -2.48 -20.94
N ALA A 74 -2.69 -2.38 -20.96
CA ALA A 74 -1.94 -1.99 -22.15
C ALA A 74 -1.80 -3.15 -23.15
N CYS A 75 -1.91 -4.41 -22.71
CA CYS A 75 -1.89 -5.60 -23.55
C CYS A 75 -3.30 -6.16 -23.77
N ASP A 76 -3.47 -6.95 -24.84
CA ASP A 76 -4.72 -7.66 -25.14
C ASP A 76 -4.81 -9.01 -24.41
N GLU A 77 -6.02 -9.59 -24.39
CA GLU A 77 -6.30 -10.90 -23.78
C GLU A 77 -5.44 -12.03 -24.36
N LYS A 78 -5.12 -11.96 -25.66
CA LYS A 78 -4.32 -13.01 -26.35
C LYS A 78 -2.89 -13.00 -25.79
N LYS A 79 -2.35 -11.83 -25.54
CA LYS A 79 -1.02 -11.70 -24.96
C LYS A 79 -0.97 -12.24 -23.54
N VAL A 80 -1.98 -11.93 -22.70
CA VAL A 80 -2.12 -12.50 -21.36
C VAL A 80 -2.19 -14.04 -21.44
N CYS A 81 -3.02 -14.58 -22.30
CA CYS A 81 -3.13 -16.04 -22.49
C CYS A 81 -1.81 -16.66 -22.93
N SER A 82 -1.08 -16.05 -23.87
CA SER A 82 0.21 -16.57 -24.34
C SER A 82 1.26 -16.65 -23.24
N VAL A 83 1.25 -15.71 -22.31
CA VAL A 83 2.17 -15.68 -21.17
C VAL A 83 1.89 -16.83 -20.19
N PHE A 84 0.63 -17.04 -19.82
CA PHE A 84 0.30 -17.99 -18.75
C PHE A 84 -0.02 -19.39 -19.24
N PHE A 85 -0.56 -19.56 -20.45
CA PHE A 85 -0.91 -20.88 -21.00
C PHE A 85 0.06 -21.37 -22.08
N LYS A 86 0.97 -20.51 -22.57
CA LYS A 86 1.92 -20.82 -23.64
C LYS A 86 1.17 -21.31 -24.90
N GLU A 87 1.46 -22.51 -25.37
CA GLU A 87 0.86 -23.14 -26.57
C GLU A 87 -0.48 -23.81 -26.30
N ASN A 88 -0.95 -23.84 -25.05
CA ASN A 88 -2.23 -24.46 -24.72
C ASN A 88 -3.40 -23.55 -25.11
N SER A 89 -4.52 -24.17 -25.43
CA SER A 89 -5.78 -23.49 -25.78
C SER A 89 -6.72 -23.52 -24.58
N PRO A 90 -6.76 -22.44 -23.75
CA PRO A 90 -7.67 -22.39 -22.61
C PRO A 90 -9.12 -22.16 -23.06
N GLU A 91 -10.05 -22.66 -22.26
CA GLU A 91 -11.48 -22.34 -22.40
C GLU A 91 -11.74 -20.93 -21.91
N ARG A 92 -12.41 -20.11 -22.72
CA ARG A 92 -12.79 -18.73 -22.40
C ARG A 92 -14.24 -18.67 -21.95
N SER A 93 -14.47 -17.95 -20.85
CA SER A 93 -15.81 -17.57 -20.43
C SER A 93 -15.86 -16.09 -20.00
N THR A 94 -17.05 -15.53 -19.98
CA THR A 94 -17.28 -14.13 -19.60
C THR A 94 -18.54 -14.06 -18.77
N TYR A 95 -18.46 -13.28 -17.68
CA TYR A 95 -19.62 -12.97 -16.84
C TYR A 95 -19.50 -11.55 -16.28
N THR A 96 -20.59 -11.03 -15.77
CA THR A 96 -20.64 -9.70 -15.16
C THR A 96 -20.90 -9.83 -13.66
N SER A 97 -20.08 -9.18 -12.87
CA SER A 97 -20.26 -9.07 -11.41
C SER A 97 -20.18 -7.61 -11.00
N SER A 98 -21.19 -7.14 -10.27
CA SER A 98 -21.27 -5.73 -9.81
C SER A 98 -21.09 -4.69 -10.93
N GLY A 99 -21.59 -5.02 -12.14
CA GLY A 99 -21.47 -4.15 -13.32
C GLY A 99 -20.09 -4.16 -13.99
N ILE A 100 -19.16 -5.01 -13.54
CA ILE A 100 -17.83 -5.17 -14.12
C ILE A 100 -17.83 -6.45 -14.95
N GLU A 101 -17.39 -6.35 -16.21
CA GLU A 101 -17.15 -7.52 -17.05
C GLU A 101 -15.88 -8.23 -16.60
N ILE A 102 -15.98 -9.54 -16.41
CA ILE A 102 -14.88 -10.41 -16.02
C ILE A 102 -14.71 -11.45 -17.10
N VAL A 103 -13.53 -11.47 -17.70
CA VAL A 103 -13.14 -12.48 -18.69
C VAL A 103 -12.26 -13.51 -17.99
N THR A 104 -12.58 -14.78 -18.17
CA THR A 104 -11.82 -15.86 -17.55
C THR A 104 -11.35 -16.86 -18.60
N TYR A 105 -10.19 -17.43 -18.32
CA TYR A 105 -9.56 -18.47 -19.12
C TYR A 105 -9.15 -19.63 -18.21
N GLN A 106 -9.50 -20.84 -18.58
CA GLN A 106 -9.17 -22.03 -17.80
C GLN A 106 -8.53 -23.11 -18.67
N TYR A 107 -7.46 -23.72 -18.18
CA TYR A 107 -6.85 -24.90 -18.77
C TYR A 107 -6.34 -25.81 -17.65
N LYS A 108 -6.97 -26.98 -17.48
CA LYS A 108 -6.70 -27.91 -16.36
C LYS A 108 -6.84 -27.18 -15.00
N ASP A 109 -5.75 -27.14 -14.26
CA ASP A 109 -5.64 -26.51 -12.94
C ASP A 109 -5.18 -25.05 -12.97
N LYS A 110 -5.06 -24.47 -14.15
CA LYS A 110 -4.64 -23.09 -14.37
C LYS A 110 -5.82 -22.19 -14.69
N PHE A 111 -5.90 -21.08 -14.02
CA PHE A 111 -6.99 -20.14 -14.17
C PHE A 111 -6.43 -18.70 -14.29
N VAL A 112 -6.91 -17.97 -15.30
CA VAL A 112 -6.65 -16.54 -15.49
C VAL A 112 -7.97 -15.79 -15.39
N SER A 113 -7.99 -14.66 -14.68
CA SER A 113 -9.09 -13.72 -14.69
C SER A 113 -8.59 -12.35 -15.10
N ILE A 114 -9.35 -11.68 -15.97
CA ILE A 114 -9.05 -10.36 -16.50
C ILE A 114 -10.26 -9.47 -16.23
N THR A 115 -10.00 -8.33 -15.57
CA THR A 115 -10.98 -7.25 -15.42
C THR A 115 -10.32 -5.93 -15.85
N PRO A 116 -11.07 -4.83 -15.99
CA PRO A 116 -10.46 -3.53 -16.23
C PRO A 116 -9.39 -3.21 -15.18
N GLY A 117 -8.12 -3.09 -15.61
CA GLY A 117 -6.99 -2.78 -14.75
C GLY A 117 -6.51 -3.89 -13.83
N THR A 118 -6.94 -5.13 -14.03
CA THR A 118 -6.47 -6.26 -13.21
C THR A 118 -6.28 -7.53 -14.05
N ILE A 119 -5.16 -8.20 -13.81
CA ILE A 119 -4.89 -9.56 -14.28
C ILE A 119 -4.59 -10.41 -13.05
N SER A 120 -5.26 -11.55 -12.93
CA SER A 120 -4.91 -12.56 -11.95
C SER A 120 -4.71 -13.91 -12.62
N TYR A 121 -3.73 -14.67 -12.13
CA TYR A 121 -3.47 -16.05 -12.52
C TYR A 121 -3.17 -16.89 -11.31
N THR A 122 -3.72 -18.09 -11.29
CA THR A 122 -3.48 -19.07 -10.24
C THR A 122 -3.43 -20.49 -10.80
N SER A 123 -2.66 -21.35 -10.13
CA SER A 123 -2.71 -22.80 -10.33
C SER A 123 -2.97 -23.50 -8.99
N ASN A 124 -3.22 -24.80 -9.02
CA ASN A 124 -3.47 -25.58 -7.80
C ASN A 124 -2.33 -25.51 -6.78
N GLN A 125 -1.11 -25.24 -7.20
CA GLN A 125 0.03 -25.10 -6.27
C GLN A 125 -0.21 -24.01 -5.22
N TYR A 126 -0.89 -22.91 -5.60
CA TYR A 126 -1.18 -21.80 -4.70
C TYR A 126 -1.98 -22.23 -3.47
N GLN A 127 -2.92 -23.15 -3.62
CA GLN A 127 -3.80 -23.57 -2.52
C GLN A 127 -3.02 -24.14 -1.31
N TYR A 128 -1.90 -24.82 -1.58
CA TYR A 128 -1.08 -25.44 -0.54
C TYR A 128 -0.11 -24.48 0.14
N VAL A 129 0.26 -23.40 -0.52
CA VAL A 129 1.15 -22.40 0.07
C VAL A 129 0.40 -21.23 0.69
N ALA A 130 -0.91 -21.14 0.47
CA ALA A 130 -1.73 -20.07 1.02
C ALA A 130 -1.65 -20.00 2.54
N LEU A 131 -1.82 -21.13 3.26
CA LEU A 131 -1.79 -21.16 4.71
C LEU A 131 -0.45 -20.68 5.30
N PRO A 132 0.73 -21.18 4.92
CA PRO A 132 2.00 -20.71 5.48
C PRO A 132 2.33 -19.26 5.11
N THR A 133 1.64 -18.66 4.12
CA THR A 133 1.86 -17.27 3.69
C THR A 133 0.69 -16.32 3.94
N ASP A 134 -0.44 -16.79 4.47
CA ASP A 134 -1.71 -16.03 4.58
C ASP A 134 -1.65 -14.87 5.57
N GLU A 135 -0.93 -15.01 6.66
CA GLU A 135 -0.81 -13.96 7.69
C GLU A 135 -0.36 -12.61 7.13
N PHE A 136 0.28 -12.65 5.97
CA PHE A 136 0.88 -11.52 5.30
C PHE A 136 -0.04 -10.87 4.27
N ASN A 137 -1.13 -11.55 3.88
CA ASN A 137 -2.10 -11.03 2.91
C ASN A 137 -3.17 -10.15 3.56
N THR A 138 -3.55 -10.41 4.81
CA THR A 138 -4.64 -9.72 5.48
C THR A 138 -4.28 -8.31 5.99
N LYS A 139 -2.99 -8.01 6.14
CA LYS A 139 -2.50 -6.71 6.60
C LYS A 139 -1.96 -5.83 5.47
N SER A 140 -1.89 -6.33 4.25
CA SER A 140 -1.26 -5.64 3.12
C SER A 140 -2.05 -4.46 2.57
N GLN A 141 -3.30 -4.27 2.95
CA GLN A 141 -4.08 -3.10 2.54
C GLN A 141 -3.48 -1.75 3.00
N TYR A 142 -2.59 -1.78 3.98
CA TYR A 142 -2.00 -0.58 4.58
C TYR A 142 -0.47 -0.59 4.62
N VAL A 143 0.18 -1.65 4.18
CA VAL A 143 1.65 -1.79 4.28
C VAL A 143 2.21 -2.42 3.02
N ASN A 144 3.04 -1.70 2.30
CA ASN A 144 3.73 -2.16 1.09
C ASN A 144 4.82 -3.17 1.33
N SER A 145 5.19 -3.39 2.56
CA SER A 145 6.20 -4.37 2.92
C SER A 145 5.56 -5.50 3.69
N PHE A 146 6.13 -6.67 3.54
CA PHE A 146 5.86 -7.83 4.39
C PHE A 146 6.99 -7.95 5.43
N PRO A 147 7.09 -7.05 6.42
CA PRO A 147 8.23 -6.99 7.32
C PRO A 147 8.47 -8.33 8.03
N ARG A 148 7.40 -9.08 8.29
CA ARG A 148 7.51 -10.41 8.90
C ARG A 148 8.12 -11.46 7.99
N PHE A 149 8.03 -11.32 6.67
CA PHE A 149 8.71 -12.27 5.77
C PHE A 149 10.22 -12.25 5.95
N ASN A 150 10.84 -11.08 6.12
CA ASN A 150 12.26 -10.97 6.40
C ASN A 150 12.66 -11.58 7.75
N GLU A 151 11.76 -11.59 8.72
CA GLU A 151 11.99 -12.20 10.03
C GLU A 151 11.89 -13.71 9.99
N ILE A 152 11.02 -14.25 9.14
CA ILE A 152 10.70 -15.67 9.03
C ILE A 152 11.53 -16.34 7.94
N TYR A 153 11.49 -15.80 6.71
CA TYR A 153 12.19 -16.34 5.54
C TYR A 153 13.52 -15.64 5.34
N LYS A 154 14.58 -16.23 5.91
CA LYS A 154 15.91 -15.60 6.00
C LYS A 154 16.87 -16.01 4.89
N LYS A 155 16.48 -16.95 4.01
CA LYS A 155 17.33 -17.37 2.90
C LYS A 155 17.41 -16.26 1.85
N ASP A 156 18.62 -15.96 1.38
CA ASP A 156 18.81 -15.01 0.29
C ASP A 156 18.48 -15.63 -1.06
N ASN A 157 18.82 -16.90 -1.26
CA ASN A 157 18.63 -17.60 -2.50
C ASN A 157 18.06 -19.00 -2.26
N LEU A 158 17.34 -19.51 -3.27
CA LEU A 158 16.82 -20.87 -3.31
C LEU A 158 17.68 -21.74 -4.22
N GLY A 159 17.64 -23.07 -4.01
CA GLY A 159 18.51 -24.00 -4.72
C GLY A 159 18.32 -24.04 -6.24
N PHE A 160 17.17 -23.63 -6.75
CA PHE A 160 16.87 -23.67 -8.19
C PHE A 160 17.29 -22.43 -8.97
N MET A 161 17.45 -21.29 -8.32
CA MET A 161 17.75 -20.00 -8.97
C MET A 161 18.12 -18.95 -7.91
N THR A 162 18.91 -17.95 -8.28
CA THR A 162 19.16 -16.78 -7.42
C THR A 162 17.99 -15.82 -7.44
N LYS A 163 17.83 -15.02 -6.38
CA LYS A 163 16.83 -13.96 -6.30
C LYS A 163 16.91 -12.98 -7.47
N THR A 164 18.10 -12.58 -7.84
CA THR A 164 18.35 -11.65 -8.97
C THR A 164 17.88 -12.23 -10.30
N GLU A 165 18.15 -13.51 -10.55
CA GLU A 165 17.68 -14.19 -11.77
C GLU A 165 16.16 -14.32 -11.80
N ALA A 166 15.52 -14.63 -10.67
CA ALA A 166 14.07 -14.68 -10.55
C ALA A 166 13.43 -13.31 -10.85
N ILE A 167 13.95 -12.23 -10.25
CA ILE A 167 13.48 -10.87 -10.53
C ILE A 167 13.62 -10.53 -12.01
N LYS A 168 14.78 -10.81 -12.62
CA LYS A 168 15.02 -10.55 -14.04
C LYS A 168 14.06 -11.33 -14.94
N THR A 169 13.80 -12.59 -14.62
CA THR A 169 12.85 -13.43 -15.37
C THR A 169 11.44 -12.88 -15.31
N VAL A 170 10.97 -12.51 -14.11
CA VAL A 170 9.62 -11.96 -13.93
C VAL A 170 9.49 -10.57 -14.55
N LYS A 171 10.51 -9.70 -14.47
CA LYS A 171 10.53 -8.41 -15.20
C LYS A 171 10.38 -8.63 -16.71
N GLY A 172 10.99 -9.65 -17.29
CA GLY A 172 10.78 -10.01 -18.70
C GLY A 172 9.31 -10.34 -19.01
N ILE A 173 8.65 -11.10 -18.14
CA ILE A 173 7.22 -11.43 -18.26
C ILE A 173 6.34 -10.19 -18.12
N LEU A 174 6.64 -9.28 -17.17
CA LEU A 174 5.92 -8.03 -17.00
C LEU A 174 6.05 -7.13 -18.23
N ASN A 175 7.25 -7.05 -18.81
CA ASN A 175 7.49 -6.33 -20.06
C ASN A 175 6.69 -6.94 -21.23
N ASP A 176 6.60 -8.27 -21.32
CA ASP A 176 5.75 -8.96 -22.29
C ASP A 176 4.27 -8.59 -22.11
N LEU A 177 3.81 -8.33 -20.91
CA LEU A 177 2.46 -7.85 -20.60
C LEU A 177 2.33 -6.32 -20.76
N SER A 178 3.37 -5.63 -21.23
CA SER A 178 3.42 -4.15 -21.33
C SER A 178 3.16 -3.45 -20.00
N ILE A 179 3.65 -4.03 -18.91
CA ILE A 179 3.57 -3.47 -17.57
C ILE A 179 4.95 -2.95 -17.19
N GLU A 180 5.05 -1.66 -16.98
CA GLU A 180 6.28 -0.98 -16.58
C GLU A 180 6.38 -0.96 -15.05
N VAL A 181 7.56 -1.34 -14.51
CA VAL A 181 7.78 -1.46 -13.06
C VAL A 181 9.09 -0.82 -12.64
N SER A 182 9.13 -0.38 -11.39
CA SER A 182 10.32 0.16 -10.74
C SER A 182 11.47 -0.84 -10.71
N ASP A 183 12.68 -0.33 -10.59
CA ASP A 183 13.87 -1.16 -10.36
C ASP A 183 13.92 -1.71 -8.93
N SER A 184 13.33 -1.02 -7.97
CA SER A 184 13.16 -1.52 -6.61
C SER A 184 12.12 -2.61 -6.56
N VAL A 185 12.50 -3.79 -6.05
CA VAL A 185 11.64 -4.98 -5.97
C VAL A 185 11.76 -5.58 -4.57
N GLU A 186 10.63 -5.76 -3.90
CA GLU A 186 10.60 -6.57 -2.70
C GLU A 186 10.60 -8.05 -3.08
N ALA A 187 11.56 -8.81 -2.56
CA ALA A 187 11.75 -10.20 -2.94
C ALA A 187 12.11 -11.08 -1.75
N TYR A 188 11.35 -12.14 -1.55
CA TYR A 188 11.48 -13.08 -0.44
C TYR A 188 11.69 -14.50 -0.97
N ALA A 189 12.66 -15.20 -0.42
CA ALA A 189 12.91 -16.61 -0.70
C ALA A 189 12.08 -17.47 0.28
N ILE A 190 11.00 -18.04 -0.21
CA ILE A 190 10.06 -18.85 0.57
C ILE A 190 10.48 -20.31 0.44
N ASP A 191 11.13 -20.85 1.46
CA ASP A 191 11.66 -22.21 1.45
C ASP A 191 10.72 -23.20 2.15
N HIS A 192 10.80 -24.45 1.72
CA HIS A 192 9.94 -25.54 2.18
C HIS A 192 10.06 -25.87 3.67
N GLU A 193 11.26 -25.74 4.24
CA GLU A 193 11.49 -26.04 5.66
C GLU A 193 10.75 -25.00 6.52
N THR A 194 10.90 -23.74 6.19
CA THR A 194 10.23 -22.64 6.88
C THR A 194 8.69 -22.70 6.67
N MET A 195 8.22 -23.03 5.43
CA MET A 195 6.80 -23.23 5.17
C MET A 195 6.20 -24.35 6.01
N GLN A 196 6.94 -25.47 6.19
CA GLN A 196 6.50 -26.59 7.02
C GLN A 196 6.27 -26.12 8.47
N LEU A 197 7.25 -25.42 9.03
CA LEU A 197 7.17 -24.88 10.40
C LEU A 197 6.01 -23.90 10.57
N GLN A 198 5.82 -23.00 9.60
CA GLN A 198 4.72 -22.02 9.64
C GLN A 198 3.36 -22.70 9.57
N GLN A 199 3.17 -23.69 8.70
CA GLN A 199 1.93 -24.44 8.63
C GLN A 199 1.63 -25.16 9.96
N GLU A 200 2.62 -25.86 10.54
CA GLU A 200 2.47 -26.57 11.79
C GLU A 200 2.13 -25.64 12.95
N GLN A 201 2.81 -24.50 13.05
CA GLN A 201 2.53 -23.48 14.05
C GLN A 201 1.10 -22.96 13.94
N ARG A 202 0.67 -22.62 12.74
CA ARG A 202 -0.69 -22.09 12.48
C ARG A 202 -1.77 -23.10 12.84
N MET A 203 -1.55 -24.37 12.52
CA MET A 203 -2.47 -25.46 12.89
C MET A 203 -2.50 -25.72 14.39
N GLN A 204 -1.39 -25.51 15.12
CA GLN A 204 -1.36 -25.60 16.59
C GLN A 204 -2.12 -24.43 17.25
N GLU A 205 -1.94 -23.22 16.73
CA GLU A 205 -2.62 -22.01 17.24
C GLU A 205 -4.13 -22.01 16.96
N ASN A 206 -4.52 -22.53 15.81
CA ASN A 206 -5.92 -22.65 15.39
C ASN A 206 -6.16 -23.98 14.65
N PRO A 207 -6.57 -25.05 15.34
CA PRO A 207 -6.82 -26.35 14.70
C PRO A 207 -7.88 -26.31 13.59
N ASP A 208 -8.85 -25.40 13.66
CA ASP A 208 -9.91 -25.27 12.67
C ASP A 208 -9.45 -24.61 11.36
N ILE A 209 -8.25 -24.04 11.33
CA ILE A 209 -7.71 -23.36 10.14
C ILE A 209 -7.56 -24.34 8.97
N ALA A 210 -7.30 -25.62 9.26
CA ALA A 210 -7.21 -26.67 8.24
C ALA A 210 -8.54 -26.93 7.51
N LEU A 211 -9.68 -26.46 8.04
CA LEU A 211 -10.98 -26.50 7.36
C LEU A 211 -11.10 -25.42 6.29
N MET A 212 -10.30 -24.36 6.39
CA MET A 212 -10.35 -23.21 5.49
C MET A 212 -9.28 -23.27 4.41
N TYR A 213 -8.16 -23.95 4.66
CA TYR A 213 -7.01 -24.03 3.77
C TYR A 213 -6.65 -25.47 3.44
N GLN A 214 -6.15 -25.67 2.24
CA GLN A 214 -5.54 -26.95 1.89
C GLN A 214 -4.16 -27.05 2.55
N THR A 215 -3.96 -28.12 3.30
CA THR A 215 -2.69 -28.41 3.97
C THR A 215 -1.89 -29.46 3.22
N LYS A 216 -0.59 -29.44 3.38
CA LYS A 216 0.33 -30.42 2.80
C LYS A 216 1.02 -31.21 3.92
N ASN A 217 1.07 -32.54 3.81
CA ASN A 217 1.72 -33.36 4.81
C ASN A 217 3.23 -33.06 4.94
N LYS A 218 3.87 -32.76 3.81
CA LYS A 218 5.30 -32.44 3.77
C LYS A 218 5.59 -31.51 2.58
N PHE A 219 6.20 -30.38 2.87
CA PHE A 219 6.83 -29.52 1.87
C PHE A 219 8.23 -30.06 1.51
N THR A 220 8.66 -29.81 0.27
CA THR A 220 9.94 -30.25 -0.28
C THR A 220 10.56 -29.11 -1.10
N GLU A 221 11.82 -29.23 -1.51
CA GLU A 221 12.51 -28.29 -2.42
C GLU A 221 11.72 -27.97 -3.71
N LYS A 222 10.79 -28.84 -4.13
CA LYS A 222 9.91 -28.56 -5.28
C LYS A 222 8.86 -27.49 -4.98
N ASP A 223 8.63 -27.24 -3.73
CA ASP A 223 7.65 -26.25 -3.26
C ASP A 223 8.28 -24.87 -3.01
N ASP A 224 9.61 -24.77 -3.06
CA ASP A 224 10.34 -23.52 -2.90
C ASP A 224 9.94 -22.52 -3.99
N PHE A 225 9.77 -21.26 -3.61
CA PHE A 225 9.43 -20.20 -4.56
C PHE A 225 9.90 -18.84 -4.08
N TYR A 226 10.00 -17.90 -5.02
CA TYR A 226 10.16 -16.48 -4.71
C TYR A 226 8.82 -15.78 -4.67
N LEU A 227 8.55 -15.04 -3.59
CA LEU A 227 7.53 -14.02 -3.56
C LEU A 227 8.16 -12.70 -4.00
N LEU A 228 7.65 -12.15 -5.09
CA LEU A 228 8.14 -10.90 -5.68
C LEU A 228 7.01 -9.88 -5.71
N CYS A 229 7.26 -8.69 -5.16
CA CYS A 229 6.34 -7.57 -5.20
C CYS A 229 6.98 -6.42 -5.99
N PHE A 230 6.25 -5.93 -7.00
CA PHE A 230 6.71 -4.86 -7.88
C PHE A 230 5.81 -3.64 -7.76
N THR A 231 6.42 -2.48 -7.83
CA THR A 231 5.72 -1.20 -7.92
C THR A 231 5.55 -0.82 -9.39
N VAL A 232 4.32 -0.58 -9.82
CA VAL A 232 4.01 -0.10 -11.17
C VAL A 232 4.46 1.35 -11.30
N ILE A 233 5.06 1.69 -12.42
CA ILE A 233 5.43 3.06 -12.75
C ILE A 233 4.63 3.58 -13.95
N MET A 234 4.40 4.87 -13.98
CA MET A 234 3.82 5.60 -15.10
C MET A 234 4.52 6.94 -15.23
N ASN A 235 4.92 7.32 -16.45
CA ASN A 235 5.64 8.57 -16.69
C ASN A 235 6.81 8.75 -15.69
N GLU A 236 7.63 7.69 -15.54
CA GLU A 236 8.83 7.62 -14.68
C GLU A 236 8.56 7.71 -13.16
N MET A 237 7.31 7.74 -12.73
CA MET A 237 6.95 7.79 -11.31
C MET A 237 6.19 6.54 -10.86
N PRO A 238 6.43 6.07 -9.62
CA PRO A 238 5.64 5.00 -9.02
C PRO A 238 4.19 5.44 -8.84
N ILE A 239 3.25 4.50 -8.99
CA ILE A 239 1.86 4.69 -8.61
C ILE A 239 1.67 4.09 -7.21
N THR A 240 0.99 4.82 -6.34
CA THR A 240 0.72 4.36 -4.98
C THR A 240 0.06 2.97 -4.96
N PRO A 241 0.50 2.06 -4.12
CA PRO A 241 -0.12 0.73 -3.98
C PRO A 241 -1.32 0.74 -3.03
N TYR A 242 -1.57 1.87 -2.36
CA TYR A 242 -2.66 2.00 -1.41
C TYR A 242 -3.98 2.23 -2.13
N ASP A 243 -4.99 1.44 -1.74
CA ASP A 243 -6.35 1.64 -2.23
C ASP A 243 -6.90 2.96 -1.68
N TYR A 244 -7.54 3.73 -2.54
CA TYR A 244 -8.19 4.97 -2.14
C TYR A 244 -9.68 4.77 -2.00
N MET A 245 -10.19 5.08 -0.81
CA MET A 245 -11.64 5.15 -0.57
C MET A 245 -12.08 6.61 -0.63
N PHE A 246 -12.96 6.93 -1.57
CA PHE A 246 -13.53 8.28 -1.65
C PHE A 246 -14.61 8.52 -0.59
N GLN A 247 -14.74 9.77 -0.17
CA GLN A 247 -15.81 10.16 0.75
C GLN A 247 -17.19 9.80 0.17
N GLY A 248 -17.95 8.99 0.91
CA GLY A 248 -19.22 8.42 0.47
C GLY A 248 -19.25 6.90 0.46
N GLY A 249 -18.09 6.24 0.64
CA GLY A 249 -17.98 4.85 1.09
C GLY A 249 -18.20 3.74 0.07
N ASP A 250 -18.83 4.00 -1.08
CA ASP A 250 -19.31 2.92 -1.95
C ASP A 250 -18.33 2.51 -3.06
N ARG A 251 -17.24 3.25 -3.24
CA ARG A 251 -16.25 2.95 -4.29
C ARG A 251 -14.84 3.22 -3.82
N SER A 252 -13.94 2.29 -4.15
CA SER A 252 -12.50 2.44 -3.99
C SER A 252 -11.83 2.45 -5.36
N VAL A 253 -10.72 3.18 -5.46
CA VAL A 253 -9.79 3.08 -6.57
C VAL A 253 -8.66 2.18 -6.11
N PRO A 254 -8.41 1.06 -6.77
CA PRO A 254 -7.35 0.14 -6.35
C PRO A 254 -5.98 0.77 -6.54
N GLY A 255 -5.14 0.67 -5.53
CA GLY A 255 -3.72 0.95 -5.65
C GLY A 255 -3.02 0.01 -6.62
N SER A 256 -1.91 0.45 -7.20
CA SER A 256 -1.14 -0.35 -8.15
C SER A 256 -0.21 -1.31 -7.43
N GLU A 257 -0.43 -2.60 -7.56
CA GLU A 257 0.39 -3.64 -6.94
C GLU A 257 0.54 -4.84 -7.86
N ILE A 258 1.74 -5.40 -7.93
CA ILE A 258 2.00 -6.66 -8.61
C ILE A 258 2.64 -7.63 -7.61
N LYS A 259 2.00 -8.78 -7.44
CA LYS A 259 2.50 -9.87 -6.61
C LYS A 259 2.67 -11.13 -7.45
N VAL A 260 3.84 -11.75 -7.37
CA VAL A 260 4.18 -12.93 -8.16
C VAL A 260 4.79 -14.00 -7.26
N TYR A 261 4.26 -15.23 -7.33
CA TYR A 261 4.90 -16.41 -6.76
C TYR A 261 5.54 -17.19 -7.89
N PHE A 262 6.87 -17.26 -7.85
CA PHE A 262 7.69 -17.81 -8.92
C PHE A 262 8.52 -19.00 -8.40
N SER A 263 8.17 -20.21 -8.85
CA SER A 263 8.88 -21.45 -8.56
C SER A 263 9.82 -21.85 -9.70
N LYS A 264 10.52 -22.98 -9.54
CA LYS A 264 11.35 -23.55 -10.62
C LYS A 264 10.54 -23.93 -11.88
N ASP A 265 9.23 -24.19 -11.73
CA ASP A 265 8.35 -24.55 -12.83
C ASP A 265 7.67 -23.31 -13.47
N GLY A 266 8.00 -22.12 -12.97
CA GLY A 266 7.50 -20.83 -13.42
C GLY A 266 6.52 -20.17 -12.45
N ILE A 267 5.74 -19.22 -12.95
CA ILE A 267 4.71 -18.53 -12.17
C ILE A 267 3.56 -19.50 -11.88
N PHE A 268 3.14 -19.56 -10.61
CA PHE A 268 1.96 -20.32 -10.19
C PHE A 268 0.91 -19.46 -9.49
N TYR A 269 1.27 -18.20 -9.13
CA TYR A 269 0.37 -17.15 -8.68
C TYR A 269 0.84 -15.80 -9.20
N PHE A 270 -0.09 -15.03 -9.71
CA PHE A 270 0.16 -13.69 -10.23
C PHE A 270 -1.07 -12.83 -10.02
N VAL A 271 -0.88 -11.67 -9.45
CA VAL A 271 -1.89 -10.61 -9.39
C VAL A 271 -1.21 -9.30 -9.78
N ALA A 272 -1.76 -8.64 -10.79
CA ALA A 272 -1.45 -7.25 -11.10
C ALA A 272 -2.76 -6.48 -11.04
N LYS A 273 -2.91 -5.62 -10.04
CA LYS A 273 -4.10 -4.77 -9.83
C LYS A 273 -3.74 -3.29 -9.98
N GLY A 274 -4.76 -2.46 -10.19
CA GLY A 274 -4.57 -1.03 -10.31
C GLY A 274 -3.72 -0.65 -11.52
N LEU A 275 -3.90 -1.35 -12.64
CA LEU A 275 -3.27 -1.01 -13.92
C LEU A 275 -4.11 0.06 -14.61
N TYR A 276 -3.42 1.09 -15.08
CA TYR A 276 -4.05 2.27 -15.67
C TYR A 276 -3.51 2.55 -17.06
N LEU A 277 -4.37 3.08 -17.92
CA LEU A 277 -4.03 3.60 -19.24
C LEU A 277 -4.01 5.13 -19.17
N MET A 278 -2.88 5.74 -19.49
CA MET A 278 -2.74 7.18 -19.61
C MET A 278 -3.61 7.70 -20.77
N LYS A 279 -4.37 8.75 -20.51
CA LYS A 279 -5.22 9.44 -21.50
C LYS A 279 -4.63 10.76 -21.96
N GLY A 280 -3.79 11.35 -21.15
CA GLY A 280 -3.11 12.61 -21.42
C GLY A 280 -2.68 13.30 -20.15
N VAL A 281 -2.05 14.44 -20.31
CA VAL A 281 -1.67 15.35 -19.23
C VAL A 281 -2.88 16.20 -18.87
N ALA A 282 -3.24 16.24 -17.60
CA ALA A 282 -4.31 17.07 -17.07
C ALA A 282 -3.81 18.46 -16.70
N GLU A 283 -2.59 18.52 -16.13
CA GLU A 283 -1.97 19.74 -15.65
C GLU A 283 -0.46 19.57 -15.58
N SER A 284 0.28 20.62 -15.95
CA SER A 284 1.73 20.72 -15.73
C SER A 284 1.95 21.81 -14.67
N PRO A 285 2.08 21.44 -13.38
CA PRO A 285 2.20 22.41 -12.30
C PRO A 285 3.47 23.25 -12.42
N ASN A 286 3.39 24.55 -12.13
CA ASN A 286 4.56 25.42 -12.11
C ASN A 286 5.50 25.11 -10.93
N ARG A 287 4.98 24.52 -9.86
CA ARG A 287 5.70 24.15 -8.64
C ARG A 287 4.99 23.01 -7.93
N LEU A 288 5.80 22.13 -7.38
CA LEU A 288 5.37 21.12 -6.41
C LEU A 288 5.87 21.50 -5.01
N ILE A 289 5.12 21.16 -3.98
CA ILE A 289 5.57 21.36 -2.61
C ILE A 289 6.73 20.40 -2.31
N THR A 290 7.66 20.88 -1.49
CA THR A 290 8.81 20.10 -1.04
C THR A 290 8.42 19.05 -0.02
N LEU A 291 9.30 18.08 0.24
CA LEU A 291 9.16 17.12 1.33
C LEU A 291 8.91 17.80 2.68
N GLN A 292 9.67 18.83 3.00
CA GLN A 292 9.52 19.56 4.25
C GLN A 292 8.13 20.19 4.38
N GLU A 293 7.66 20.87 3.34
CA GLU A 293 6.30 21.43 3.30
C GLU A 293 5.23 20.36 3.47
N ALA A 294 5.42 19.18 2.88
CA ALA A 294 4.49 18.05 3.03
C ALA A 294 4.47 17.49 4.47
N ILE A 295 5.63 17.35 5.11
CA ILE A 295 5.72 16.91 6.51
C ILE A 295 5.09 17.95 7.46
N GLU A 296 5.30 19.23 7.22
CA GLU A 296 4.67 20.31 7.99
C GLU A 296 3.13 20.25 7.87
N LYS A 297 2.61 20.01 6.67
CA LYS A 297 1.17 19.79 6.44
C LYS A 297 0.65 18.57 7.20
N ALA A 298 1.38 17.45 7.16
CA ALA A 298 1.01 16.25 7.90
C ALA A 298 1.02 16.51 9.43
N PHE A 299 1.96 17.26 9.93
CA PHE A 299 2.02 17.67 11.34
C PHE A 299 0.84 18.57 11.74
N GLU A 300 0.47 19.55 10.91
CA GLU A 300 -0.71 20.40 11.18
C GLU A 300 -2.01 19.57 11.17
N ILE A 301 -2.13 18.57 10.28
CA ILE A 301 -3.25 17.63 10.28
C ILE A 301 -3.27 16.84 11.60
N HIS A 302 -2.12 16.34 12.06
CA HIS A 302 -2.03 15.62 13.34
C HIS A 302 -2.44 16.49 14.52
N LYS A 303 -1.99 17.72 14.58
CA LYS A 303 -2.39 18.67 15.63
C LYS A 303 -3.90 18.92 15.70
N SER A 304 -4.58 18.83 14.56
CA SER A 304 -6.04 19.04 14.49
C SER A 304 -6.84 17.85 15.03
N ILE A 305 -6.20 16.70 15.19
CA ILE A 305 -6.80 15.46 15.70
C ILE A 305 -6.54 15.39 17.20
N ILE A 306 -7.61 15.26 18.00
CA ILE A 306 -7.49 15.02 19.43
C ILE A 306 -7.10 13.55 19.62
N THR A 307 -5.79 13.30 19.74
CA THR A 307 -5.26 11.95 19.99
C THR A 307 -4.09 12.03 20.98
N THR A 308 -3.96 10.98 21.77
CA THR A 308 -2.79 10.75 22.64
C THR A 308 -1.72 9.89 21.97
N ASP A 309 -2.02 9.39 20.76
CA ASP A 309 -1.12 8.49 20.04
C ASP A 309 0.19 9.20 19.68
N LYS A 310 1.28 8.50 19.87
CA LYS A 310 2.60 8.93 19.38
C LYS A 310 2.78 8.39 17.97
N LEU A 311 2.84 9.29 17.00
CA LEU A 311 3.04 8.94 15.60
C LEU A 311 4.52 9.03 15.24
N LEU A 312 5.04 7.96 14.68
CA LEU A 312 6.36 7.89 14.08
C LEU A 312 6.21 7.76 12.57
N VAL A 313 6.68 8.74 11.80
CA VAL A 313 6.81 8.62 10.35
C VAL A 313 8.06 7.80 10.07
N GLU A 314 7.91 6.63 9.45
CA GLU A 314 8.98 5.66 9.23
C GLU A 314 9.42 5.58 7.77
N ASP A 315 8.58 6.06 6.86
CA ASP A 315 8.85 5.99 5.44
C ASP A 315 8.13 7.11 4.71
N VAL A 316 8.78 7.67 3.71
CA VAL A 316 8.24 8.74 2.88
C VAL A 316 8.51 8.44 1.41
N ASN A 317 7.44 8.44 0.63
CA ASN A 317 7.51 8.21 -0.81
C ASN A 317 6.99 9.40 -1.60
N PHE A 318 7.56 9.62 -2.78
CA PHE A 318 7.04 10.54 -3.77
C PHE A 318 6.49 9.72 -4.94
N GLU A 319 5.18 9.71 -5.11
CA GLU A 319 4.48 8.79 -6.00
C GLU A 319 3.20 9.43 -6.55
N TYR A 320 2.58 8.79 -7.52
CA TYR A 320 1.25 9.19 -7.96
C TYR A 320 0.18 8.71 -6.98
N GLY A 321 -0.56 9.65 -6.39
CA GLY A 321 -1.79 9.42 -5.66
C GLY A 321 -3.04 9.63 -6.54
N PHE A 322 -4.18 9.15 -6.06
CA PHE A 322 -5.44 9.22 -6.79
C PHE A 322 -6.28 10.42 -6.36
N VAL A 323 -6.74 11.20 -7.33
CA VAL A 323 -7.71 12.27 -7.10
C VAL A 323 -8.88 12.06 -8.07
N PRO A 324 -10.13 12.02 -7.57
CA PRO A 324 -11.30 11.89 -8.45
C PRO A 324 -11.39 13.12 -9.37
N TYR A 325 -11.68 12.87 -10.66
CA TYR A 325 -11.87 13.96 -11.61
C TYR A 325 -13.32 14.42 -11.66
N ASN A 326 -14.25 13.47 -11.52
CA ASN A 326 -15.68 13.75 -11.53
C ASN A 326 -16.41 12.83 -10.53
N GLN A 327 -17.70 13.12 -10.30
CA GLN A 327 -18.54 12.33 -9.39
C GLN A 327 -18.78 10.88 -9.85
N ASN A 328 -18.44 10.55 -11.10
CA ASN A 328 -18.64 9.20 -11.66
C ASN A 328 -17.48 8.26 -11.43
N TYR A 329 -16.34 8.75 -10.91
CA TYR A 329 -15.12 7.97 -10.57
C TYR A 329 -14.56 7.07 -11.71
N ASN A 330 -15.07 7.22 -12.93
CA ASN A 330 -14.57 6.48 -14.10
C ASN A 330 -13.32 7.12 -14.70
N GLU A 331 -13.11 8.39 -14.39
CA GLU A 331 -11.93 9.16 -14.76
C GLU A 331 -11.22 9.60 -13.49
N ILE A 332 -9.95 9.27 -13.43
CA ILE A 332 -9.08 9.46 -12.28
C ILE A 332 -7.94 10.36 -12.72
N LYS A 333 -7.53 11.26 -11.85
CA LYS A 333 -6.26 11.95 -11.97
C LYS A 333 -5.22 11.24 -11.11
N LEU A 334 -4.09 10.90 -11.71
CA LEU A 334 -2.88 10.62 -10.99
C LEU A 334 -2.18 11.93 -10.71
N THR A 335 -1.99 12.24 -9.44
CA THR A 335 -1.42 13.51 -9.00
C THR A 335 -0.14 13.25 -8.23
N PRO A 336 0.96 13.98 -8.49
CA PRO A 336 2.17 13.89 -7.67
C PRO A 336 1.83 14.08 -6.19
N THR A 337 2.30 13.18 -5.35
CA THR A 337 1.85 13.04 -3.95
C THR A 337 3.02 12.65 -3.06
N TRP A 338 3.15 13.29 -1.91
CA TRP A 338 3.96 12.83 -0.82
C TRP A 338 3.15 11.88 0.06
N THR A 339 3.58 10.62 0.13
CA THR A 339 2.95 9.59 0.95
C THR A 339 3.82 9.32 2.17
N LEU A 340 3.28 9.58 3.35
CA LEU A 340 3.94 9.34 4.62
C LEU A 340 3.32 8.11 5.27
N ARG A 341 4.15 7.11 5.58
CA ARG A 341 3.75 5.95 6.38
C ARG A 341 4.09 6.19 7.84
N LEU A 342 3.07 6.20 8.66
CA LEU A 342 3.17 6.42 10.09
C LEU A 342 2.87 5.14 10.84
N SER A 343 3.61 4.89 11.91
CA SER A 343 3.29 3.86 12.88
C SER A 343 2.92 4.48 14.22
N TYR A 344 2.09 3.76 14.98
CA TYR A 344 1.73 4.09 16.34
C TYR A 344 1.43 2.82 17.14
N GLU A 345 1.72 2.90 18.43
CA GLU A 345 1.44 1.82 19.36
C GLU A 345 0.02 2.02 19.91
N VAL A 346 -0.80 0.97 19.82
CA VAL A 346 -2.10 0.95 20.49
C VAL A 346 -1.90 0.32 21.86
N GLU A 347 -2.07 1.11 22.92
CA GLU A 347 -2.14 0.54 24.28
C GLU A 347 -3.32 -0.44 24.34
N GLY A 348 -2.99 -1.71 24.53
CA GLY A 348 -3.92 -2.81 24.44
C GLY A 348 -5.05 -2.75 25.46
N SER A 349 -6.22 -2.30 25.06
CA SER A 349 -7.47 -2.42 25.78
C SER A 349 -8.33 -3.56 25.21
N TYR A 350 -7.84 -4.81 25.24
CA TYR A 350 -8.69 -5.98 25.11
C TYR A 350 -8.16 -7.13 25.99
N SER A 351 -8.42 -7.04 27.29
CA SER A 351 -8.53 -8.25 28.13
C SER A 351 -9.87 -8.23 28.83
N LYS A 352 -10.91 -8.68 28.14
CA LYS A 352 -12.05 -9.29 28.83
C LYS A 352 -12.02 -10.78 28.53
N GLU A 353 -11.87 -11.53 29.63
CA GLU A 353 -11.88 -12.97 29.76
C GLU A 353 -10.56 -13.73 29.55
N GLY A 354 -9.76 -13.76 30.59
CA GLY A 354 -9.18 -14.93 31.25
C GLY A 354 -8.60 -16.06 30.41
N LYS A 355 -7.69 -15.83 29.41
CA LYS A 355 -6.72 -16.87 29.05
C LYS A 355 -5.48 -16.22 28.40
N SER A 356 -4.32 -16.53 29.00
CA SER A 356 -2.94 -16.30 28.56
C SER A 356 -2.44 -14.84 28.44
N LYS A 357 -1.75 -14.43 29.49
CA LYS A 357 -0.88 -13.23 29.56
C LYS A 357 0.36 -13.31 28.66
N LYS A 358 0.28 -13.86 27.43
CA LYS A 358 1.47 -14.09 26.60
C LYS A 358 1.26 -13.83 25.12
N ALA A 359 0.50 -12.82 24.76
CA ALA A 359 0.50 -12.24 23.42
C ALA A 359 -0.14 -10.83 23.45
N ILE A 360 0.30 -9.95 24.34
CA ILE A 360 0.24 -8.52 24.03
C ILE A 360 1.51 -8.26 23.22
N ASN A 361 1.55 -8.72 22.01
CA ASN A 361 2.35 -8.09 21.01
C ASN A 361 1.73 -6.71 20.87
N GLU A 362 2.45 -5.69 21.29
CA GLU A 362 2.23 -4.31 20.96
C GLU A 362 1.96 -4.27 19.46
N SER A 363 0.70 -4.19 19.08
CA SER A 363 0.34 -4.24 17.67
C SER A 363 0.61 -2.86 17.12
N LYS A 364 1.82 -2.68 16.61
CA LYS A 364 2.20 -1.50 15.85
C LYS A 364 1.20 -1.36 14.71
N GLN A 365 0.34 -0.36 14.80
CA GLN A 365 -0.59 -0.04 13.73
C GLN A 365 0.07 0.94 12.77
N THR A 366 -0.33 0.85 11.51
CA THR A 366 0.19 1.71 10.46
C THR A 366 -0.92 2.58 9.90
N ARG A 367 -0.60 3.82 9.61
CA ARG A 367 -1.48 4.79 8.95
C ARG A 367 -0.75 5.47 7.82
N ILE A 368 -1.48 5.80 6.76
CA ILE A 368 -0.97 6.57 5.63
C ILE A 368 -1.54 7.98 5.68
N ILE A 369 -0.68 8.97 5.48
CA ILE A 369 -1.05 10.33 5.17
C ILE A 369 -0.50 10.65 3.78
N ALA A 370 -1.38 10.99 2.85
CA ALA A 370 -1.03 11.40 1.52
C ALA A 370 -1.31 12.90 1.33
N ILE A 371 -0.30 13.65 0.90
CA ILE A 371 -0.36 15.09 0.66
C ILE A 371 -0.17 15.34 -0.83
N ASN A 372 -1.17 15.94 -1.46
CA ASN A 372 -1.11 16.36 -2.86
C ASN A 372 0.03 17.36 -3.03
N ALA A 373 1.02 17.01 -3.85
CA ALA A 373 2.19 17.85 -4.04
C ALA A 373 1.92 19.11 -4.87
N VAL A 374 0.77 19.18 -5.57
CA VAL A 374 0.36 20.37 -6.33
C VAL A 374 -0.35 21.38 -5.44
N THR A 375 -1.30 20.92 -4.59
CA THR A 375 -2.16 21.82 -3.80
C THR A 375 -1.73 21.94 -2.35
N GLY A 376 -0.95 21.01 -1.82
CA GLY A 376 -0.61 20.91 -0.40
C GLY A 376 -1.76 20.39 0.47
N GLU A 377 -2.84 19.89 -0.12
CA GLU A 377 -3.99 19.36 0.61
C GLU A 377 -3.82 17.86 0.87
N LYS A 378 -4.43 17.40 1.95
CA LYS A 378 -4.51 15.96 2.22
C LYS A 378 -5.40 15.30 1.17
N ILE A 379 -4.92 14.24 0.60
CA ILE A 379 -5.72 13.31 -0.21
C ILE A 379 -6.33 12.28 0.76
N ASN A 380 -7.63 12.17 0.75
CA ASN A 380 -8.36 11.28 1.69
C ASN A 380 -8.38 9.83 1.21
#